data_1268de500fcd2dcee00f49db119c3a31
#
_entry.id   1268de500fcd2dcee00f49db119c3a31
#
_cell.length_a   1.000
_cell.length_b   1.000
_cell.length_c   1.000
_cell.angle_alpha   90.00
_cell.angle_beta   90.00
_cell.angle_gamma   90.00
#
_symmetry.space_group_name_H-M   'P 1'
#
loop_
_entity.id
_entity.type
_entity.pdbx_description
1 polymer ?
#
loop_
_entity_poly.entity_id
_entity_poly.type
_entity_poly.pdbx_seq_one_letter_code
_entity_poly.pdbx_strand_id
1 'polypeptide(L)'
;GSKIIFFFTADGRVDFRDLVKDLASVFRTRIELRQIGVRDETKILGGYGICGRPLCCHTYLSDFVPVSIKMAKEQNLSLNPTKISGSCGRLMCCLKNEEETYEALNKNLPRLGDEVQTSDGLTGEVAGVNILKQTVRILVEVDDEKELHECAADNITILRRRKRGQAKPKINRNE
;
A
#
# COMPACT_ATOMS: atom_id res chain seq x y z
N GLY A 1 -35.20 0.18 24.84
CA GLY A 1 -34.13 1.16 24.53
C GLY A 1 -34.73 2.54 24.33
N SER A 2 -34.02 3.61 24.69
CA SER A 2 -34.53 4.99 24.60
C SER A 2 -34.44 5.59 23.17
N LYS A 3 -33.66 4.97 22.26
CA LYS A 3 -33.51 5.38 20.87
C LYS A 3 -32.99 4.26 19.96
N ILE A 4 -33.25 4.38 18.66
CA ILE A 4 -32.72 3.55 17.60
C ILE A 4 -31.83 4.44 16.71
N ILE A 5 -30.62 3.96 16.41
CA ILE A 5 -29.67 4.66 15.54
C ILE A 5 -29.53 3.88 14.25
N PHE A 6 -29.79 4.53 13.11
CA PHE A 6 -29.51 3.98 11.79
C PHE A 6 -28.25 4.64 11.22
N PHE A 7 -27.31 3.82 10.76
CA PHE A 7 -26.14 4.29 10.06
C PHE A 7 -26.38 4.25 8.55
N PHE A 8 -25.90 5.28 7.86
CA PHE A 8 -26.01 5.34 6.40
C PHE A 8 -24.76 5.96 5.76
N THR A 9 -24.54 5.66 4.49
CA THR A 9 -23.53 6.30 3.64
C THR A 9 -24.23 7.05 2.52
N ALA A 10 -23.71 8.21 2.14
CA ALA A 10 -24.19 9.01 1.01
C ALA A 10 -23.07 9.90 0.48
N ASP A 11 -23.06 10.11 -0.83
CA ASP A 11 -22.08 10.99 -1.49
C ASP A 11 -22.43 12.49 -1.35
N GLY A 12 -23.65 12.79 -0.91
CA GLY A 12 -24.13 14.15 -0.74
C GLY A 12 -25.17 14.28 0.38
N ARG A 13 -25.78 15.45 0.47
CA ARG A 13 -26.81 15.72 1.47
C ARG A 13 -28.14 15.07 1.02
N VAL A 14 -28.67 14.19 1.88
CA VAL A 14 -29.97 13.52 1.68
C VAL A 14 -30.98 14.04 2.69
N ASP A 15 -32.22 14.28 2.25
CA ASP A 15 -33.32 14.68 3.12
C ASP A 15 -34.05 13.43 3.63
N PHE A 16 -33.97 13.19 4.92
CA PHE A 16 -34.57 12.03 5.57
C PHE A 16 -35.80 12.39 6.44
N ARG A 17 -36.33 13.61 6.33
CA ARG A 17 -37.40 14.07 7.23
C ARG A 17 -38.64 13.17 7.22
N ASP A 18 -39.07 12.74 6.06
CA ASP A 18 -40.24 11.88 5.95
C ASP A 18 -39.93 10.46 6.40
N LEU A 19 -38.77 9.90 5.99
CA LEU A 19 -38.30 8.60 6.46
C LEU A 19 -38.22 8.53 8.00
N VAL A 20 -37.72 9.59 8.64
CA VAL A 20 -37.64 9.62 10.12
C VAL A 20 -39.00 9.60 10.77
N LYS A 21 -40.01 10.30 10.21
CA LYS A 21 -41.39 10.27 10.70
C LYS A 21 -41.99 8.86 10.58
N ASP A 22 -41.81 8.23 9.41
CA ASP A 22 -42.33 6.88 9.15
C ASP A 22 -41.69 5.85 10.09
N LEU A 23 -40.36 5.90 10.24
CA LEU A 23 -39.64 5.04 11.18
C LEU A 23 -40.09 5.25 12.62
N ALA A 24 -40.28 6.51 13.05
CA ALA A 24 -40.76 6.82 14.38
C ALA A 24 -42.17 6.31 14.63
N SER A 25 -43.06 6.35 13.62
CA SER A 25 -44.42 5.80 13.72
C SER A 25 -44.43 4.29 13.88
N VAL A 26 -43.56 3.57 13.18
CA VAL A 26 -43.44 2.11 13.21
C VAL A 26 -42.81 1.66 14.51
N PHE A 27 -41.64 2.21 14.87
CA PHE A 27 -40.87 1.75 16.03
C PHE A 27 -41.28 2.41 17.34
N ARG A 28 -42.12 3.43 17.31
CA ARG A 28 -42.58 4.22 18.49
C ARG A 28 -41.45 4.62 19.43
N THR A 29 -40.32 4.97 18.86
CA THR A 29 -39.07 5.26 19.58
C THR A 29 -38.35 6.42 18.86
N ARG A 30 -37.51 7.16 19.58
CA ARG A 30 -36.67 8.20 18.99
C ARG A 30 -35.74 7.61 17.94
N ILE A 31 -35.80 8.13 16.72
CA ILE A 31 -34.94 7.72 15.60
C ILE A 31 -33.81 8.72 15.46
N GLU A 32 -32.60 8.25 15.33
CA GLU A 32 -31.40 9.02 15.04
C GLU A 32 -30.73 8.45 13.80
N LEU A 33 -30.46 9.29 12.80
CA LEU A 33 -29.74 8.91 11.59
C LEU A 33 -28.30 9.45 11.70
N ARG A 34 -27.31 8.58 11.48
CA ARG A 34 -25.90 8.95 11.48
C ARG A 34 -25.25 8.61 10.15
N GLN A 35 -24.69 9.61 9.50
CA GLN A 35 -23.83 9.38 8.36
C GLN A 35 -22.48 8.86 8.84
N ILE A 36 -22.01 7.77 8.22
CA ILE A 36 -20.69 7.19 8.45
C ILE A 36 -19.85 7.25 7.18
N GLY A 37 -18.53 7.21 7.36
CA GLY A 37 -17.62 7.16 6.23
C GLY A 37 -17.55 5.75 5.60
N VAL A 38 -17.16 5.67 4.33
CA VAL A 38 -17.03 4.40 3.58
C VAL A 38 -16.10 3.38 4.25
N ARG A 39 -15.10 3.83 5.02
CA ARG A 39 -14.24 2.91 5.80
C ARG A 39 -14.94 2.38 7.03
N ASP A 40 -15.76 3.19 7.69
CA ASP A 40 -16.53 2.76 8.87
C ASP A 40 -17.61 1.77 8.46
N GLU A 41 -18.27 1.98 7.33
CA GLU A 41 -19.16 0.99 6.71
C GLU A 41 -18.43 -0.33 6.46
N THR A 42 -17.28 -0.27 5.75
CA THR A 42 -16.46 -1.45 5.48
C THR A 42 -15.99 -2.15 6.78
N LYS A 43 -15.69 -1.38 7.83
CA LYS A 43 -15.33 -1.89 9.14
C LYS A 43 -16.48 -2.66 9.78
N ILE A 44 -17.71 -2.18 9.66
CA ILE A 44 -18.92 -2.82 10.21
C ILE A 44 -19.24 -4.10 9.45
N LEU A 45 -19.24 -4.05 8.12
CA LEU A 45 -19.54 -5.19 7.25
C LEU A 45 -18.47 -6.28 7.31
N GLY A 46 -17.22 -5.90 7.53
CA GLY A 46 -16.09 -6.83 7.52
C GLY A 46 -15.73 -7.29 6.10
N GLY A 47 -15.03 -8.42 6.02
CA GLY A 47 -14.60 -9.04 4.77
C GLY A 47 -13.10 -9.28 4.71
N TYR A 48 -12.58 -9.51 3.48
CA TYR A 48 -11.18 -9.84 3.23
C TYR A 48 -10.52 -8.80 2.34
N GLY A 49 -9.26 -8.53 2.62
CA GLY A 49 -8.41 -7.68 1.77
C GLY A 49 -7.89 -8.44 0.55
N ILE A 50 -7.25 -7.71 -0.37
CA ILE A 50 -6.56 -8.29 -1.54
C ILE A 50 -5.42 -9.25 -1.13
N CYS A 51 -4.94 -9.16 0.09
CA CYS A 51 -3.92 -10.04 0.68
C CYS A 51 -4.50 -11.36 1.24
N GLY A 52 -5.81 -11.60 1.12
CA GLY A 52 -6.50 -12.79 1.63
C GLY A 52 -6.72 -12.82 3.15
N ARG A 53 -6.30 -11.78 3.88
CA ARG A 53 -6.52 -11.65 5.34
C ARG A 53 -7.80 -10.87 5.62
N PRO A 54 -8.45 -11.09 6.78
CA PRO A 54 -9.53 -10.22 7.24
C PRO A 54 -9.09 -8.74 7.23
N LEU A 55 -10.03 -7.84 6.97
CA LEU A 55 -9.75 -6.41 6.86
C LEU A 55 -9.09 -5.87 8.14
N CYS A 56 -7.97 -5.14 7.99
CA CYS A 56 -7.24 -4.55 9.11
C CYS A 56 -8.13 -3.64 9.97
N CYS A 57 -9.02 -2.85 9.32
CA CYS A 57 -9.97 -1.97 10.01
C CYS A 57 -11.04 -2.73 10.81
N HIS A 58 -11.37 -3.95 10.40
CA HIS A 58 -12.34 -4.80 11.12
C HIS A 58 -11.70 -5.54 12.29
N THR A 59 -10.41 -5.86 12.21
CA THR A 59 -9.70 -6.68 13.19
C THR A 59 -8.97 -5.85 14.26
N TYR A 60 -7.83 -5.28 13.93
CA TYR A 60 -6.91 -4.69 14.93
C TYR A 60 -6.68 -3.19 14.77
N LEU A 61 -6.90 -2.64 13.56
CA LEU A 61 -6.59 -1.24 13.30
C LEU A 61 -7.79 -0.35 13.65
N SER A 62 -7.73 0.32 14.79
CA SER A 62 -8.79 1.21 15.28
C SER A 62 -8.58 2.65 14.81
N ASP A 63 -7.32 3.10 14.76
CA ASP A 63 -6.96 4.48 14.44
C ASP A 63 -6.43 4.62 13.01
N PHE A 64 -6.84 5.68 12.34
CA PHE A 64 -6.51 5.92 10.94
C PHE A 64 -5.77 7.24 10.75
N VAL A 65 -4.51 7.12 10.39
CA VAL A 65 -3.67 8.24 9.98
C VAL A 65 -3.77 8.41 8.45
N PRO A 66 -3.65 9.64 7.93
CA PRO A 66 -3.63 9.88 6.49
C PRO A 66 -2.55 9.06 5.78
N VAL A 67 -2.95 8.40 4.69
CA VAL A 67 -2.07 7.58 3.85
C VAL A 67 -1.70 8.33 2.58
N SER A 68 -0.44 8.28 2.18
CA SER A 68 0.07 8.95 0.97
C SER A 68 0.51 7.95 -0.09
N ILE A 69 0.48 8.38 -1.35
CA ILE A 69 1.01 7.59 -2.48
C ILE A 69 2.54 7.37 -2.35
N LYS A 70 3.23 8.25 -1.61
CA LYS A 70 4.66 8.11 -1.33
C LYS A 70 4.95 6.80 -0.60
N MET A 71 4.14 6.44 0.39
CA MET A 71 4.25 5.17 1.14
C MET A 71 4.16 3.95 0.21
N ALA A 72 3.24 3.97 -0.76
CA ALA A 72 3.13 2.89 -1.75
C ALA A 72 4.37 2.77 -2.64
N LYS A 73 5.01 3.91 -3.01
CA LYS A 73 6.28 3.90 -3.76
C LYS A 73 7.43 3.35 -2.94
N GLU A 74 7.52 3.71 -1.67
CA GLU A 74 8.55 3.24 -0.74
C GLU A 74 8.45 1.73 -0.49
N GLN A 75 7.24 1.19 -0.55
CA GLN A 75 6.96 -0.24 -0.45
C GLN A 75 7.04 -0.99 -1.80
N ASN A 76 7.55 -0.34 -2.86
CA ASN A 76 7.67 -0.91 -4.22
C ASN A 76 6.35 -1.43 -4.83
N LEU A 77 5.21 -0.89 -4.39
CA LEU A 77 3.92 -1.26 -4.95
C LEU A 77 3.65 -0.56 -6.29
N SER A 78 2.99 -1.27 -7.18
CA SER A 78 2.48 -0.68 -8.41
C SER A 78 1.46 0.41 -8.07
N LEU A 79 1.58 1.58 -8.71
CA LEU A 79 0.67 2.72 -8.50
C LEU A 79 -0.70 2.54 -9.18
N ASN A 80 -1.02 1.33 -9.63
CA ASN A 80 -2.34 1.02 -10.14
C ASN A 80 -3.38 1.17 -9.00
N PRO A 81 -4.44 1.98 -9.18
CA PRO A 81 -5.47 2.17 -8.17
C PRO A 81 -6.05 0.86 -7.62
N THR A 82 -6.22 -0.16 -8.46
CA THR A 82 -6.72 -1.48 -8.03
C THR A 82 -5.78 -2.23 -7.08
N LYS A 83 -4.49 -1.88 -7.07
CA LYS A 83 -3.46 -2.53 -6.23
C LYS A 83 -3.16 -1.77 -4.94
N ILE A 84 -3.48 -0.48 -4.89
CA ILE A 84 -3.20 0.38 -3.72
C ILE A 84 -4.46 0.84 -2.98
N SER A 85 -5.66 0.53 -3.52
CA SER A 85 -6.93 0.83 -2.85
C SER A 85 -7.43 -0.37 -2.05
N GLY A 86 -7.97 -0.10 -0.88
CA GLY A 86 -8.67 -1.11 -0.06
C GLY A 86 -10.11 -1.31 -0.53
N SER A 87 -10.81 -2.28 0.08
CA SER A 87 -12.23 -2.55 -0.17
C SER A 87 -13.15 -1.34 0.04
N CYS A 88 -12.75 -0.39 0.88
CA CYS A 88 -13.45 0.89 1.09
C CYS A 88 -13.22 1.94 -0.01
N GLY A 89 -12.50 1.63 -1.09
CA GLY A 89 -12.17 2.57 -2.17
C GLY A 89 -11.09 3.61 -1.84
N ARG A 90 -10.63 3.70 -0.59
CA ARG A 90 -9.53 4.58 -0.18
C ARG A 90 -8.18 3.86 -0.20
N LEU A 91 -7.07 4.60 -0.15
CA LEU A 91 -5.74 3.98 -0.02
C LEU A 91 -5.70 3.00 1.16
N MET A 92 -5.01 1.87 0.96
CA MET A 92 -4.91 0.80 1.96
C MET A 92 -4.27 1.33 3.25
N CYS A 93 -4.91 1.09 4.38
CA CYS A 93 -4.42 1.51 5.71
C CYS A 93 -3.16 0.76 6.14
N CYS A 94 -2.93 -0.47 5.65
CA CYS A 94 -1.71 -1.23 5.92
C CYS A 94 -0.45 -0.51 5.39
N LEU A 95 -0.54 0.32 4.34
CA LEU A 95 0.59 1.11 3.85
C LEU A 95 1.22 1.96 4.96
N LYS A 96 0.38 2.62 5.77
CA LYS A 96 0.87 3.42 6.90
C LYS A 96 1.32 2.53 8.07
N ASN A 97 0.59 1.46 8.34
CA ASN A 97 0.91 0.55 9.43
C ASN A 97 2.28 -0.14 9.25
N GLU A 98 2.68 -0.38 8.00
CA GLU A 98 3.93 -1.06 7.65
C GLU A 98 5.07 -0.08 7.30
N GLU A 99 4.80 1.24 7.22
CA GLU A 99 5.74 2.26 6.75
C GLU A 99 7.08 2.22 7.50
N GLU A 100 7.04 2.22 8.83
CA GLU A 100 8.26 2.24 9.66
C GLU A 100 9.16 1.02 9.41
N THR A 101 8.54 -0.15 9.23
CA THR A 101 9.27 -1.38 8.91
C THR A 101 9.96 -1.27 7.55
N TYR A 102 9.25 -0.78 6.52
CA TYR A 102 9.82 -0.60 5.19
C TYR A 102 10.90 0.50 5.18
N GLU A 103 10.72 1.59 5.91
CA GLU A 103 11.75 2.63 6.06
C GLU A 103 13.03 2.08 6.70
N ALA A 104 12.90 1.26 7.74
CA ALA A 104 14.05 0.63 8.40
C ALA A 104 14.78 -0.33 7.44
N LEU A 105 14.06 -1.19 6.73
CA LEU A 105 14.61 -2.14 5.78
C LEU A 105 15.25 -1.46 4.55
N ASN A 106 14.71 -0.33 4.11
CA ASN A 106 15.23 0.42 2.96
C ASN A 106 16.51 1.20 3.22
N LYS A 107 16.90 1.42 4.48
CA LYS A 107 18.04 2.28 4.82
C LYS A 107 19.35 1.86 4.15
N ASN A 108 19.61 0.57 4.11
CA ASN A 108 20.85 -0.01 3.61
C ASN A 108 20.76 -0.53 2.17
N LEU A 109 19.57 -0.48 1.56
CA LEU A 109 19.35 -0.98 0.21
C LEU A 109 19.77 0.03 -0.87
N PRO A 110 20.36 -0.43 -1.98
CA PRO A 110 20.59 0.40 -3.14
C PRO A 110 19.27 0.73 -3.84
N ARG A 111 19.27 1.77 -4.64
CA ARG A 111 18.12 2.18 -5.46
C ARG A 111 18.20 1.58 -6.85
N LEU A 112 17.07 1.49 -7.51
CA LEU A 112 17.01 1.11 -8.94
C LEU A 112 17.88 2.04 -9.77
N GLY A 113 18.82 1.44 -10.52
CA GLY A 113 19.78 2.16 -11.36
C GLY A 113 21.03 2.65 -10.63
N ASP A 114 21.24 2.30 -9.38
CA ASP A 114 22.53 2.50 -8.71
C ASP A 114 23.56 1.50 -9.26
N GLU A 115 24.81 1.92 -9.35
CA GLU A 115 25.93 1.07 -9.72
C GLU A 115 26.50 0.43 -8.46
N VAL A 116 26.58 -0.91 -8.47
CA VAL A 116 26.99 -1.69 -7.31
C VAL A 116 28.02 -2.73 -7.68
N GLN A 117 28.80 -3.13 -6.68
CA GLN A 117 29.76 -4.23 -6.78
C GLN A 117 29.38 -5.31 -5.80
N THR A 118 29.40 -6.57 -6.24
CA THR A 118 29.22 -7.75 -5.38
C THR A 118 30.50 -8.11 -4.65
N SER A 119 30.42 -8.93 -3.61
CA SER A 119 31.58 -9.50 -2.93
C SER A 119 32.49 -10.30 -3.86
N ASP A 120 31.94 -10.86 -4.92
CA ASP A 120 32.65 -11.63 -5.95
C ASP A 120 33.37 -10.78 -6.99
N GLY A 121 33.32 -9.44 -6.83
CA GLY A 121 33.97 -8.46 -7.70
C GLY A 121 33.20 -8.08 -8.95
N LEU A 122 31.99 -8.63 -9.17
CA LEU A 122 31.14 -8.30 -10.31
C LEU A 122 30.54 -6.91 -10.11
N THR A 123 30.62 -6.06 -11.13
CA THR A 123 30.00 -4.73 -11.14
C THR A 123 28.79 -4.72 -12.06
N GLY A 124 27.72 -4.06 -11.65
CA GLY A 124 26.51 -3.97 -12.44
C GLY A 124 25.53 -2.91 -11.97
N GLU A 125 24.48 -2.69 -12.72
CA GLU A 125 23.40 -1.76 -12.43
C GLU A 125 22.25 -2.50 -11.70
N VAL A 126 21.70 -1.88 -10.65
CA VAL A 126 20.55 -2.43 -9.90
C VAL A 126 19.30 -2.43 -10.77
N ALA A 127 18.84 -3.61 -11.17
CA ALA A 127 17.65 -3.84 -11.95
C ALA A 127 16.38 -4.05 -11.09
N GLY A 128 16.54 -4.52 -9.86
CA GLY A 128 15.43 -4.76 -8.94
C GLY A 128 15.88 -4.90 -7.50
N VAL A 129 14.98 -4.57 -6.57
CA VAL A 129 15.23 -4.70 -5.14
C VAL A 129 14.02 -5.35 -4.49
N ASN A 130 14.25 -6.41 -3.71
CA ASN A 130 13.24 -7.01 -2.86
C ASN A 130 13.51 -6.60 -1.40
N ILE A 131 12.71 -5.68 -0.91
CA ILE A 131 12.90 -5.06 0.41
C ILE A 131 12.74 -6.08 1.54
N LEU A 132 11.73 -6.95 1.46
CA LEU A 132 11.41 -7.92 2.51
C LEU A 132 12.42 -9.07 2.57
N LYS A 133 12.87 -9.55 1.41
CA LYS A 133 13.89 -10.62 1.32
C LYS A 133 15.32 -10.10 1.47
N GLN A 134 15.51 -8.76 1.46
CA GLN A 134 16.83 -8.12 1.45
C GLN A 134 17.72 -8.65 0.32
N THR A 135 17.11 -8.85 -0.89
CA THR A 135 17.84 -9.27 -2.09
C THR A 135 17.80 -8.20 -3.17
N VAL A 136 18.86 -8.14 -3.95
CA VAL A 136 19.03 -7.16 -5.04
C VAL A 136 19.34 -7.92 -6.33
N ARG A 137 18.63 -7.57 -7.38
CA ARG A 137 18.91 -8.07 -8.73
C ARG A 137 19.76 -7.06 -9.46
N ILE A 138 20.91 -7.51 -9.92
CA ILE A 138 21.94 -6.70 -10.59
C ILE A 138 22.03 -7.16 -12.04
N LEU A 139 22.08 -6.21 -12.95
CA LEU A 139 22.34 -6.44 -14.36
C LEU A 139 23.85 -6.29 -14.58
N VAL A 140 24.52 -7.38 -14.83
CA VAL A 140 25.97 -7.43 -15.11
C VAL A 140 26.16 -7.63 -16.60
N GLU A 141 27.10 -6.91 -17.21
CA GLU A 141 27.54 -7.14 -18.59
C GLU A 141 28.77 -8.05 -18.58
N VAL A 142 28.61 -9.28 -19.11
CA VAL A 142 29.70 -10.24 -19.28
C VAL A 142 29.72 -10.62 -20.77
N ASP A 143 30.85 -10.44 -21.44
CA ASP A 143 31.06 -10.81 -22.85
C ASP A 143 29.97 -10.30 -23.83
N ASP A 144 29.54 -9.00 -23.68
CA ASP A 144 28.46 -8.35 -24.42
C ASP A 144 27.04 -8.92 -24.17
N GLU A 145 26.89 -9.86 -23.26
CA GLU A 145 25.58 -10.36 -22.81
C GLU A 145 25.21 -9.75 -21.46
N LYS A 146 23.90 -9.48 -21.28
CA LYS A 146 23.37 -8.93 -20.02
C LYS A 146 22.75 -10.05 -19.20
N GLU A 147 23.39 -10.37 -18.10
CA GLU A 147 22.91 -11.38 -17.17
C GLU A 147 22.34 -10.74 -15.89
N LEU A 148 21.27 -11.35 -15.38
CA LEU A 148 20.63 -10.96 -14.12
C LEU A 148 21.15 -11.85 -12.99
N HIS A 149 21.89 -11.25 -12.07
CA HIS A 149 22.34 -11.91 -10.84
C HIS A 149 21.53 -11.45 -9.63
N GLU A 150 21.06 -12.38 -8.80
CA GLU A 150 20.38 -12.08 -7.54
C GLU A 150 21.35 -12.32 -6.37
N CYS A 151 21.60 -11.26 -5.60
CA CYS A 151 22.52 -11.27 -4.47
C CYS A 151 21.83 -10.77 -3.20
N ALA A 152 22.32 -11.20 -2.03
CA ALA A 152 21.90 -10.63 -0.76
C ALA A 152 22.41 -9.18 -0.64
N ALA A 153 21.64 -8.32 -0.01
CA ALA A 153 21.96 -6.91 0.15
C ALA A 153 23.27 -6.69 0.93
N ASP A 154 23.58 -7.59 1.88
CA ASP A 154 24.79 -7.51 2.70
C ASP A 154 26.08 -7.77 1.89
N ASN A 155 25.98 -8.44 0.75
CA ASN A 155 27.11 -8.78 -0.12
C ASN A 155 27.35 -7.72 -1.22
N ILE A 156 26.78 -6.52 -1.07
CA ILE A 156 26.82 -5.50 -2.11
C ILE A 156 27.40 -4.21 -1.56
N THR A 157 28.35 -3.63 -2.31
CA THR A 157 28.89 -2.30 -2.07
C THR A 157 28.37 -1.33 -3.12
N ILE A 158 27.80 -0.22 -2.68
CA ILE A 158 27.31 0.83 -3.59
C ILE A 158 28.50 1.66 -4.05
N LEU A 159 28.84 1.59 -5.36
CA LEU A 159 29.91 2.37 -5.96
C LEU A 159 29.43 3.79 -6.31
N ARG A 160 28.26 3.88 -6.95
CA ARG A 160 27.72 5.16 -7.40
C ARG A 160 26.20 5.21 -7.27
N ARG A 161 25.70 6.24 -6.59
CA ARG A 161 24.26 6.51 -6.54
C ARG A 161 23.80 7.29 -7.76
N ARG A 162 22.73 6.85 -8.37
CA ARG A 162 22.12 7.51 -9.51
C ARG A 162 21.58 8.89 -9.14
N LYS A 163 21.87 9.89 -9.97
CA LYS A 163 21.30 11.25 -9.82
C LYS A 163 19.80 11.24 -10.16
N ARG A 164 18.97 11.92 -9.36
CA ARG A 164 17.54 12.13 -9.67
C ARG A 164 17.39 12.79 -11.04
N GLY A 165 16.68 12.14 -11.97
CA GLY A 165 16.38 12.72 -13.29
C GLY A 165 16.83 11.90 -14.51
N GLN A 166 17.66 10.88 -14.35
CA GLN A 166 18.04 9.99 -15.47
C GLN A 166 16.95 8.95 -15.76
N ALA A 167 16.69 8.63 -17.04
CA ALA A 167 15.66 7.68 -17.46
C ALA A 167 15.85 6.29 -16.82
N LYS A 168 14.76 5.62 -16.46
CA LYS A 168 14.80 4.25 -15.89
C LYS A 168 15.39 3.28 -16.91
N PRO A 169 16.17 2.26 -16.49
CA PRO A 169 16.58 1.19 -17.39
C PRO A 169 15.33 0.51 -17.96
N LYS A 170 15.30 0.31 -19.28
CA LYS A 170 14.24 -0.43 -19.95
C LYS A 170 14.45 -1.91 -19.65
N ILE A 171 13.78 -2.42 -18.64
CA ILE A 171 13.70 -3.87 -18.40
C ILE A 171 12.59 -4.38 -19.32
N ASN A 172 12.93 -5.22 -20.29
CA ASN A 172 11.95 -5.99 -21.05
C ASN A 172 11.20 -6.91 -20.08
N ARG A 173 9.93 -6.61 -19.85
CA ARG A 173 9.02 -7.46 -19.08
C ARG A 173 8.43 -8.54 -19.98
N ASN A 174 9.27 -9.38 -20.52
CA ASN A 174 8.87 -10.64 -21.14
C ASN A 174 9.52 -11.75 -20.34
N GLU A 175 8.79 -12.19 -19.33
CA GLU A 175 8.67 -13.54 -18.76
C GLU A 175 7.89 -13.46 -17.45
#